data_31b33402c4552e7ee54d8803faa05ed9
#
_entry.id   31b33402c4552e7ee54d8803faa05ed9
#
_cell.length_a   1.000
_cell.length_b   1.000
_cell.length_c   1.000
_cell.angle_alpha   90.00
_cell.angle_beta   90.00
_cell.angle_gamma   90.00
#
_symmetry.space_group_name_H-M   'P 1'
#
loop_
_entity.id
_entity.type
_entity.pdbx_description
1 polymer ?
#
loop_
_entity_poly.entity_id
_entity_poly.type
_entity_poly.pdbx_seq_one_letter_code
_entity_poly.pdbx_strand_id
1 'polypeptide(L)'
;MLREYTRASFLSNLIAEFLTISPMQIGHITLANNLFVAPMAGVTDRPFRQLCKSLGAGHAVSEMVTSRKDLWNTLKTSRRANHDGETNPIAVQIAGTDADMMAQATVYNIERGAQIIDINMGCPAKKVCNKWAGSALMQDEPLALSIVQAVVLAAQPYNVPVTLKMRTGWCRTEKNALSIALAAQDAGIQMLTIHGRTREQGYKGEAEYETIAAVKAALRIPVVANGDIDSPEKAKYVLQATGADAIMVGRAAQGRPWIFREIAHYLATGDHLAPPLVAELRRLLLTHLEEHYSLYGEFCGVRTARKHIGWYVRSLPGGEFFRQKMNMMDDSNSQIHAVSDFLNNLANTMDRIPAYATATKQFSETEGAVIQEKVI
;
A
#
# COMPACT_ATOMS: atom_id res chain seq x y z
N MET A 1 42.83 -10.46 -23.75
CA MET A 1 42.02 -9.23 -23.50
C MET A 1 40.63 -9.20 -24.16
N LEU A 2 40.14 -10.25 -24.82
CA LEU A 2 38.85 -10.31 -25.51
C LEU A 2 37.84 -11.30 -24.87
N ARG A 3 38.17 -11.94 -23.74
CA ARG A 3 37.30 -12.90 -23.04
C ARG A 3 36.63 -12.36 -21.73
N GLU A 4 37.04 -11.22 -21.24
CA GLU A 4 36.43 -10.62 -20.02
C GLU A 4 35.31 -9.65 -20.35
N TYR A 5 35.27 -9.06 -21.55
CA TYR A 5 34.19 -8.14 -21.96
C TYR A 5 32.85 -8.83 -22.23
N THR A 6 32.85 -10.10 -22.60
CA THR A 6 31.62 -10.86 -22.89
C THR A 6 30.88 -11.36 -21.63
N ARG A 7 31.62 -11.55 -20.52
CA ARG A 7 31.01 -12.06 -19.28
C ARG A 7 30.34 -10.96 -18.45
N ALA A 8 30.89 -9.74 -18.47
CA ALA A 8 30.30 -8.58 -17.80
C ALA A 8 29.05 -8.08 -18.53
N SER A 9 29.03 -8.07 -19.87
CA SER A 9 27.83 -7.70 -20.64
C SER A 9 26.74 -8.76 -20.57
N PHE A 10 27.08 -10.04 -20.45
CA PHE A 10 26.10 -11.12 -20.28
C PHE A 10 25.44 -11.10 -18.89
N LEU A 11 26.23 -10.81 -17.84
CA LEU A 11 25.72 -10.64 -16.48
C LEU A 11 24.90 -9.35 -16.32
N SER A 12 25.28 -8.25 -16.97
CA SER A 12 24.48 -7.01 -16.95
C SER A 12 23.14 -7.16 -17.69
N ASN A 13 23.11 -7.91 -18.79
CA ASN A 13 21.86 -8.19 -19.51
C ASN A 13 20.97 -9.19 -18.75
N LEU A 14 21.52 -10.21 -18.08
CA LEU A 14 20.74 -11.10 -17.22
C LEU A 14 20.13 -10.34 -16.01
N ILE A 15 20.88 -9.40 -15.43
CA ILE A 15 20.38 -8.57 -14.30
C ILE A 15 19.32 -7.57 -14.80
N ALA A 16 19.43 -7.08 -16.04
CA ALA A 16 18.43 -6.19 -16.63
C ALA A 16 17.09 -6.90 -16.90
N GLU A 17 17.10 -8.18 -17.29
CA GLU A 17 15.87 -8.97 -17.50
C GLU A 17 15.07 -9.22 -16.20
N PHE A 18 15.72 -9.23 -15.03
CA PHE A 18 15.04 -9.44 -13.75
C PHE A 18 14.41 -8.17 -13.15
N LEU A 19 14.63 -7.00 -13.71
CA LEU A 19 14.14 -5.72 -13.19
C LEU A 19 12.98 -5.13 -14.01
N THR A 20 12.49 -5.84 -15.01
CA THR A 20 11.36 -5.39 -15.81
C THR A 20 10.06 -5.52 -15.02
N ILE A 21 9.15 -4.57 -15.24
CA ILE A 21 7.76 -4.68 -14.84
C ILE A 21 7.17 -5.89 -15.54
N SER A 22 6.93 -6.94 -14.77
CA SER A 22 6.45 -8.20 -15.29
C SER A 22 5.08 -8.53 -14.73
N PRO A 23 4.22 -9.18 -15.50
CA PRO A 23 3.03 -9.82 -14.95
C PRO A 23 3.45 -10.74 -13.78
N MET A 24 2.67 -10.72 -12.71
CA MET A 24 2.91 -11.53 -11.52
C MET A 24 1.70 -12.38 -11.22
N GLN A 25 1.91 -13.56 -10.62
CA GLN A 25 0.80 -14.44 -10.24
C GLN A 25 0.65 -14.54 -8.72
N ILE A 26 -0.62 -14.55 -8.29
CA ILE A 26 -1.04 -14.92 -6.93
C ILE A 26 -2.01 -16.09 -7.09
N GLY A 27 -1.53 -17.30 -6.84
CA GLY A 27 -2.28 -18.50 -7.20
C GLY A 27 -2.57 -18.55 -8.71
N HIS A 28 -3.84 -18.64 -9.06
CA HIS A 28 -4.30 -18.62 -10.46
C HIS A 28 -4.55 -17.21 -11.01
N ILE A 29 -4.45 -16.17 -10.19
CA ILE A 29 -4.73 -14.78 -10.59
C ILE A 29 -3.47 -14.14 -11.15
N THR A 30 -3.55 -13.64 -12.39
CA THR A 30 -2.47 -12.86 -13.01
C THR A 30 -2.69 -11.38 -12.79
N LEU A 31 -1.68 -10.71 -12.24
CA LEU A 31 -1.62 -9.27 -12.05
C LEU A 31 -0.97 -8.59 -13.26
N ALA A 32 -1.38 -7.36 -13.56
CA ALA A 32 -0.86 -6.58 -14.68
C ALA A 32 0.64 -6.30 -14.55
N ASN A 33 1.11 -6.09 -13.32
CA ASN A 33 2.52 -5.85 -13.00
C ASN A 33 2.80 -6.10 -11.50
N ASN A 34 4.04 -5.89 -11.10
CA ASN A 34 4.56 -6.14 -9.76
C ASN A 34 4.69 -4.88 -8.87
N LEU A 35 3.90 -3.83 -9.15
CA LEU A 35 3.85 -2.61 -8.35
C LEU A 35 2.55 -2.54 -7.54
N PHE A 36 2.64 -2.54 -6.22
CA PHE A 36 1.50 -2.69 -5.33
C PHE A 36 1.23 -1.46 -4.47
N VAL A 37 -0.04 -1.17 -4.22
CA VAL A 37 -0.48 -0.17 -3.23
C VAL A 37 -0.63 -0.82 -1.87
N ALA A 38 0.02 -0.25 -0.85
CA ALA A 38 -0.07 -0.75 0.51
C ALA A 38 -1.45 -0.44 1.14
N PRO A 39 -2.02 -1.37 1.93
CA PRO A 39 -3.18 -1.08 2.77
C PRO A 39 -2.80 -0.06 3.85
N MET A 40 -3.41 1.11 3.81
CA MET A 40 -3.20 2.22 4.76
C MET A 40 -4.54 2.66 5.32
N ALA A 41 -4.73 2.52 6.64
CA ALA A 41 -5.97 2.89 7.31
C ALA A 41 -6.32 4.38 7.10
N GLY A 42 -7.54 4.64 6.64
CA GLY A 42 -8.03 5.98 6.31
C GLY A 42 -7.45 6.57 5.01
N VAL A 43 -6.74 5.80 4.20
CA VAL A 43 -6.11 6.28 2.96
C VAL A 43 -6.46 5.41 1.77
N THR A 44 -6.30 4.09 1.90
CA THR A 44 -6.44 3.16 0.79
C THR A 44 -7.90 2.72 0.64
N ASP A 45 -8.79 3.70 0.62
CA ASP A 45 -10.20 3.53 0.26
C ASP A 45 -10.38 3.26 -1.24
N ARG A 46 -11.59 2.94 -1.67
CA ARG A 46 -11.90 2.64 -3.08
C ARG A 46 -11.40 3.73 -4.04
N PRO A 47 -11.73 5.03 -3.85
CA PRO A 47 -11.27 6.09 -4.73
C PRO A 47 -9.75 6.14 -4.89
N PHE A 48 -9.01 5.99 -3.79
CA PHE A 48 -7.55 6.02 -3.83
C PHE A 48 -6.96 4.79 -4.51
N ARG A 49 -7.52 3.58 -4.28
CA ARG A 49 -7.07 2.36 -4.95
C ARG A 49 -7.29 2.43 -6.46
N GLN A 50 -8.49 2.85 -6.89
CA GLN A 50 -8.80 3.02 -8.32
C GLN A 50 -7.88 4.04 -8.98
N LEU A 51 -7.63 5.17 -8.31
CA LEU A 51 -6.71 6.19 -8.81
C LEU A 51 -5.28 5.65 -8.97
N CYS A 52 -4.76 4.94 -7.98
CA CYS A 52 -3.42 4.34 -8.09
C CYS A 52 -3.35 3.27 -9.20
N LYS A 53 -4.38 2.42 -9.33
CA LYS A 53 -4.45 1.43 -10.41
C LYS A 53 -4.48 2.10 -11.80
N SER A 54 -5.25 3.18 -11.97
CA SER A 54 -5.30 3.93 -13.24
C SER A 54 -3.97 4.62 -13.58
N LEU A 55 -3.08 4.75 -12.61
CA LEU A 55 -1.75 5.38 -12.74
C LEU A 55 -0.60 4.37 -12.67
N GLY A 56 -0.89 3.08 -12.92
CA GLY A 56 0.14 2.06 -13.13
C GLY A 56 0.37 1.08 -11.98
N ALA A 57 -0.37 1.15 -10.87
CA ALA A 57 -0.32 0.10 -9.87
C ALA A 57 -0.99 -1.17 -10.39
N GLY A 58 -0.27 -2.31 -10.38
CA GLY A 58 -0.80 -3.61 -10.81
C GLY A 58 -1.70 -4.28 -9.78
N HIS A 59 -1.59 -3.87 -8.52
CA HIS A 59 -2.38 -4.43 -7.43
C HIS A 59 -2.60 -3.42 -6.30
N ALA A 60 -3.76 -3.50 -5.65
CA ALA A 60 -4.08 -2.71 -4.48
C ALA A 60 -4.87 -3.55 -3.48
N VAL A 61 -4.54 -3.40 -2.20
CA VAL A 61 -5.21 -4.10 -1.10
C VAL A 61 -6.08 -3.10 -0.33
N SER A 62 -7.29 -3.49 0.05
CA SER A 62 -8.22 -2.64 0.81
C SER A 62 -7.65 -2.24 2.18
N GLU A 63 -8.26 -1.24 2.80
CA GLU A 63 -8.07 -1.04 4.24
C GLU A 63 -8.48 -2.30 5.01
N MET A 64 -7.86 -2.52 6.19
CA MET A 64 -8.20 -3.68 7.00
C MET A 64 -9.66 -3.66 7.47
N VAL A 65 -10.36 -4.77 7.23
CA VAL A 65 -11.71 -5.06 7.68
C VAL A 65 -11.64 -5.93 8.94
N THR A 66 -12.48 -5.65 9.92
CA THR A 66 -12.50 -6.42 11.17
C THR A 66 -13.13 -7.80 10.98
N SER A 67 -12.59 -8.83 11.66
CA SER A 67 -13.21 -10.15 11.75
C SER A 67 -14.45 -10.20 12.67
N ARG A 68 -14.71 -9.16 13.46
CA ARG A 68 -15.85 -9.06 14.36
C ARG A 68 -17.15 -8.89 13.59
N LYS A 69 -18.01 -9.91 13.63
CA LYS A 69 -19.30 -9.97 12.94
C LYS A 69 -20.26 -8.85 13.33
N ASP A 70 -20.28 -8.46 14.62
CA ASP A 70 -21.10 -7.37 15.14
C ASP A 70 -20.74 -5.99 14.57
N LEU A 71 -19.59 -5.83 13.95
CA LEU A 71 -19.12 -4.59 13.34
C LEU A 71 -19.22 -4.56 11.80
N TRP A 72 -19.60 -5.66 11.14
CA TRP A 72 -19.61 -5.73 9.68
C TRP A 72 -20.58 -4.75 9.02
N ASN A 73 -21.74 -4.55 9.63
CA ASN A 73 -22.78 -3.65 9.12
C ASN A 73 -22.60 -2.19 9.56
N THR A 74 -21.48 -1.85 10.21
CA THR A 74 -21.20 -0.45 10.53
C THR A 74 -20.80 0.31 9.26
N LEU A 75 -21.19 1.58 9.16
CA LEU A 75 -20.85 2.45 8.03
C LEU A 75 -19.32 2.49 7.77
N LYS A 76 -18.52 2.42 8.83
CA LYS A 76 -17.06 2.39 8.74
C LYS A 76 -16.55 1.12 8.06
N THR A 77 -17.06 -0.04 8.46
CA THR A 77 -16.66 -1.32 7.85
C THR A 77 -17.15 -1.42 6.41
N SER A 78 -18.39 -1.02 6.14
CA SER A 78 -18.96 -0.97 4.79
C SER A 78 -18.10 -0.13 3.84
N ARG A 79 -17.67 1.07 4.25
CA ARG A 79 -16.80 1.92 3.43
C ARG A 79 -15.43 1.30 3.17
N ARG A 80 -14.84 0.61 4.15
CA ARG A 80 -13.53 -0.07 4.00
C ARG A 80 -13.59 -1.28 3.09
N ALA A 81 -14.68 -2.02 3.16
CA ALA A 81 -14.94 -3.19 2.32
C ALA A 81 -15.51 -2.81 0.93
N ASN A 82 -15.84 -1.53 0.68
CA ASN A 82 -16.41 -1.12 -0.59
C ASN A 82 -15.39 -1.27 -1.72
N HIS A 83 -15.81 -1.97 -2.77
CA HIS A 83 -15.06 -2.17 -4.00
C HIS A 83 -15.93 -2.04 -5.25
N ASP A 84 -17.10 -1.36 -5.14
CA ASP A 84 -18.03 -1.17 -6.23
C ASP A 84 -17.35 -0.48 -7.42
N GLY A 85 -17.38 -1.12 -8.59
CA GLY A 85 -16.75 -0.62 -9.81
C GLY A 85 -15.21 -0.60 -9.79
N GLU A 86 -14.57 -1.25 -8.82
CA GLU A 86 -13.11 -1.36 -8.79
C GLU A 86 -12.60 -2.38 -9.83
N THR A 87 -11.48 -2.07 -10.47
CA THR A 87 -10.83 -2.98 -11.42
C THR A 87 -10.30 -4.24 -10.71
N ASN A 88 -10.59 -5.41 -11.28
CA ASN A 88 -10.08 -6.69 -10.78
C ASN A 88 -8.53 -6.76 -10.81
N PRO A 89 -7.91 -7.61 -9.95
CA PRO A 89 -8.55 -8.37 -8.88
C PRO A 89 -8.85 -7.53 -7.64
N ILE A 90 -9.93 -7.90 -6.94
CA ILE A 90 -10.36 -7.29 -5.68
C ILE A 90 -9.68 -8.01 -4.52
N ALA A 91 -8.80 -7.32 -3.79
CA ALA A 91 -8.13 -7.85 -2.61
C ALA A 91 -8.65 -7.17 -1.33
N VAL A 92 -9.16 -7.97 -0.41
CA VAL A 92 -9.68 -7.50 0.86
C VAL A 92 -8.78 -7.95 2.00
N GLN A 93 -8.28 -6.97 2.78
CA GLN A 93 -7.47 -7.26 3.95
C GLN A 93 -8.36 -7.44 5.18
N ILE A 94 -8.21 -8.57 5.89
CA ILE A 94 -8.92 -8.88 7.13
C ILE A 94 -7.97 -8.84 8.32
N ALA A 95 -8.49 -8.45 9.49
CA ALA A 95 -7.74 -8.37 10.74
C ALA A 95 -8.57 -8.87 11.92
N GLY A 96 -7.96 -9.73 12.73
CA GLY A 96 -8.58 -10.34 13.92
C GLY A 96 -7.55 -11.09 14.76
N THR A 97 -8.03 -11.76 15.80
CA THR A 97 -7.23 -12.46 16.82
C THR A 97 -7.71 -13.88 17.09
N ASP A 98 -8.76 -14.29 16.43
CA ASP A 98 -9.41 -15.57 16.65
C ASP A 98 -9.57 -16.28 15.30
N ALA A 99 -9.18 -17.55 15.24
CA ALA A 99 -9.15 -18.33 14.01
C ALA A 99 -10.54 -18.53 13.40
N ASP A 100 -11.57 -18.81 14.20
CA ASP A 100 -12.93 -19.03 13.72
C ASP A 100 -13.56 -17.74 13.21
N MET A 101 -13.32 -16.61 13.91
CA MET A 101 -13.79 -15.29 13.46
C MET A 101 -13.10 -14.87 12.16
N MET A 102 -11.84 -15.19 11.99
CA MET A 102 -11.08 -14.90 10.76
C MET A 102 -11.56 -15.78 9.60
N ALA A 103 -11.87 -17.06 9.84
CA ALA A 103 -12.49 -17.94 8.85
C ALA A 103 -13.87 -17.42 8.41
N GLN A 104 -14.72 -16.99 9.35
CA GLN A 104 -16.03 -16.39 9.03
C GLN A 104 -15.87 -15.09 8.23
N ALA A 105 -14.92 -14.22 8.60
CA ALA A 105 -14.63 -12.99 7.86
C ALA A 105 -14.13 -13.26 6.44
N THR A 106 -13.39 -14.35 6.24
CA THR A 106 -12.94 -14.81 4.91
C THR A 106 -14.15 -15.11 4.02
N VAL A 107 -15.01 -16.00 4.44
CA VAL A 107 -16.24 -16.38 3.69
C VAL A 107 -17.10 -15.13 3.43
N TYR A 108 -17.34 -14.33 4.45
CA TYR A 108 -18.15 -13.10 4.35
C TYR A 108 -17.65 -12.14 3.25
N ASN A 109 -16.33 -11.94 3.14
CA ASN A 109 -15.78 -11.04 2.14
C ASN A 109 -15.73 -11.69 0.74
N ILE A 110 -15.48 -13.00 0.64
CA ILE A 110 -15.53 -13.76 -0.63
C ILE A 110 -16.93 -13.69 -1.25
N GLU A 111 -17.97 -13.94 -0.46
CA GLU A 111 -19.37 -13.84 -0.91
C GLU A 111 -19.77 -12.44 -1.37
N ARG A 112 -18.98 -11.41 -1.00
CA ARG A 112 -19.15 -10.02 -1.44
C ARG A 112 -18.20 -9.60 -2.57
N GLY A 113 -17.52 -10.55 -3.19
CA GLY A 113 -16.73 -10.33 -4.38
C GLY A 113 -15.22 -10.18 -4.15
N ALA A 114 -14.70 -10.46 -2.95
CA ALA A 114 -13.26 -10.54 -2.75
C ALA A 114 -12.68 -11.71 -3.56
N GLN A 115 -11.69 -11.42 -4.37
CA GLN A 115 -10.99 -12.39 -5.22
C GLN A 115 -9.64 -12.81 -4.61
N ILE A 116 -9.13 -12.03 -3.66
CA ILE A 116 -7.94 -12.31 -2.86
C ILE A 116 -8.26 -11.91 -1.42
N ILE A 117 -7.93 -12.77 -0.46
CA ILE A 117 -7.99 -12.45 0.97
C ILE A 117 -6.57 -12.21 1.47
N ASP A 118 -6.33 -11.03 2.06
CA ASP A 118 -5.05 -10.68 2.67
C ASP A 118 -5.16 -10.65 4.20
N ILE A 119 -4.26 -11.33 4.89
CA ILE A 119 -4.23 -11.37 6.35
C ILE A 119 -3.32 -10.26 6.87
N ASN A 120 -3.83 -9.42 7.78
CA ASN A 120 -3.04 -8.39 8.43
C ASN A 120 -2.30 -8.91 9.67
N MET A 121 -0.97 -9.00 9.58
CA MET A 121 -0.04 -9.21 10.70
C MET A 121 1.01 -8.08 10.79
N GLY A 122 0.71 -6.90 10.27
CA GLY A 122 1.67 -5.80 10.19
C GLY A 122 1.26 -4.49 10.85
N CYS A 123 -0.01 -4.30 11.21
CA CYS A 123 -0.50 -3.05 11.79
C CYS A 123 0.14 -2.80 13.18
N PRO A 124 0.90 -1.70 13.40
CA PRO A 124 1.57 -1.44 14.67
C PRO A 124 0.72 -0.61 15.64
N ALA A 125 -0.50 -0.21 15.25
CA ALA A 125 -1.34 0.68 16.02
C ALA A 125 -1.68 0.10 17.40
N LYS A 126 -1.47 0.86 18.48
CA LYS A 126 -1.73 0.42 19.86
C LYS A 126 -3.13 -0.18 20.04
N LYS A 127 -4.15 0.45 19.46
CA LYS A 127 -5.54 -0.01 19.52
C LYS A 127 -5.76 -1.39 18.88
N VAL A 128 -4.97 -1.74 17.87
CA VAL A 128 -5.00 -3.06 17.20
C VAL A 128 -4.17 -4.05 18.03
N CYS A 129 -2.94 -3.69 18.38
CA CYS A 129 -2.03 -4.54 19.15
C CYS A 129 -2.54 -4.82 20.57
N ASN A 130 -3.18 -3.87 21.25
CA ASN A 130 -3.79 -4.08 22.57
C ASN A 130 -4.93 -5.12 22.54
N LYS A 131 -5.43 -5.47 21.36
CA LYS A 131 -6.39 -6.55 21.13
C LYS A 131 -5.73 -7.79 20.56
N TRP A 132 -4.41 -7.91 20.63
CA TRP A 132 -3.62 -9.02 20.09
C TRP A 132 -3.77 -9.22 18.57
N ALA A 133 -4.22 -8.22 17.81
CA ALA A 133 -4.35 -8.26 16.36
C ALA A 133 -3.18 -7.54 15.65
N GLY A 134 -3.10 -7.71 14.34
CA GLY A 134 -2.07 -7.09 13.52
C GLY A 134 -0.67 -7.60 13.89
N SER A 135 0.30 -6.72 14.10
CA SER A 135 1.67 -7.12 14.39
C SER A 135 1.87 -7.75 15.78
N ALA A 136 0.88 -7.70 16.68
CA ALA A 136 0.94 -8.41 17.96
C ALA A 136 0.91 -9.93 17.79
N LEU A 137 0.27 -10.43 16.73
CA LEU A 137 0.26 -11.86 16.40
C LEU A 137 1.67 -12.44 16.17
N MET A 138 2.64 -11.59 15.80
CA MET A 138 4.02 -12.06 15.65
C MET A 138 4.71 -12.47 16.96
N GLN A 139 4.12 -12.17 18.13
CA GLN A 139 4.62 -12.65 19.43
C GLN A 139 4.11 -14.05 19.79
N ASP A 140 3.09 -14.54 19.09
CA ASP A 140 2.48 -15.86 19.32
C ASP A 140 2.37 -16.60 17.99
N GLU A 141 3.45 -17.27 17.58
CA GLU A 141 3.51 -17.99 16.31
C GLU A 141 2.46 -19.11 16.22
N PRO A 142 2.17 -19.90 17.28
CA PRO A 142 1.07 -20.86 17.24
C PRO A 142 -0.28 -20.23 16.93
N LEU A 143 -0.63 -19.12 17.57
CA LEU A 143 -1.87 -18.38 17.29
C LEU A 143 -1.87 -17.81 15.87
N ALA A 144 -0.76 -17.19 15.45
CA ALA A 144 -0.63 -16.65 14.09
C ALA A 144 -0.85 -17.73 13.04
N LEU A 145 -0.25 -18.92 13.24
CA LEU A 145 -0.39 -20.05 12.32
C LEU A 145 -1.80 -20.63 12.32
N SER A 146 -2.45 -20.77 13.49
CA SER A 146 -3.84 -21.24 13.57
C SER A 146 -4.80 -20.32 12.79
N ILE A 147 -4.59 -19.01 12.84
CA ILE A 147 -5.34 -18.02 12.05
C ILE A 147 -5.08 -18.21 10.55
N VAL A 148 -3.82 -18.34 10.13
CA VAL A 148 -3.47 -18.56 8.73
C VAL A 148 -4.14 -19.81 8.19
N GLN A 149 -4.04 -20.94 8.91
CA GLN A 149 -4.66 -22.20 8.52
C GLN A 149 -6.18 -22.10 8.39
N ALA A 150 -6.85 -21.46 9.36
CA ALA A 150 -8.29 -21.28 9.35
C ALA A 150 -8.75 -20.43 8.14
N VAL A 151 -8.04 -19.36 7.81
CA VAL A 151 -8.34 -18.50 6.65
C VAL A 151 -8.11 -19.25 5.34
N VAL A 152 -7.01 -19.99 5.20
CA VAL A 152 -6.72 -20.78 3.99
C VAL A 152 -7.78 -21.88 3.79
N LEU A 153 -8.12 -22.62 4.85
CA LEU A 153 -9.16 -23.65 4.78
C LEU A 153 -10.54 -23.06 4.40
N ALA A 154 -10.88 -21.88 4.94
CA ALA A 154 -12.15 -21.20 4.63
C ALA A 154 -12.20 -20.67 3.18
N ALA A 155 -11.08 -20.28 2.60
CA ALA A 155 -10.99 -19.77 1.23
C ALA A 155 -10.94 -20.89 0.18
N GLN A 156 -10.44 -22.09 0.55
CA GLN A 156 -10.20 -23.20 -0.35
C GLN A 156 -11.44 -23.64 -1.19
N PRO A 157 -12.66 -23.79 -0.60
CA PRO A 157 -13.84 -24.18 -1.39
C PRO A 157 -14.21 -23.18 -2.49
N TYR A 158 -13.81 -21.94 -2.35
CA TYR A 158 -14.07 -20.85 -3.29
C TYR A 158 -12.93 -20.65 -4.31
N ASN A 159 -11.85 -21.41 -4.21
CA ASN A 159 -10.63 -21.25 -4.99
C ASN A 159 -10.08 -19.81 -4.93
N VAL A 160 -10.18 -19.14 -3.76
CA VAL A 160 -9.70 -17.78 -3.54
C VAL A 160 -8.31 -17.83 -2.89
N PRO A 161 -7.27 -17.23 -3.52
CA PRO A 161 -5.93 -17.19 -2.95
C PRO A 161 -5.89 -16.34 -1.68
N VAL A 162 -5.07 -16.83 -0.72
CA VAL A 162 -4.82 -16.12 0.55
C VAL A 162 -3.39 -15.58 0.56
N THR A 163 -3.25 -14.33 0.97
CA THR A 163 -1.96 -13.63 1.12
C THR A 163 -1.76 -13.17 2.56
N LEU A 164 -0.53 -12.91 2.94
CA LEU A 164 -0.18 -12.46 4.27
C LEU A 164 0.66 -11.19 4.20
N LYS A 165 0.33 -10.16 4.99
CA LYS A 165 1.17 -8.97 5.16
C LYS A 165 1.63 -8.83 6.59
N MET A 166 2.96 -8.86 6.81
CA MET A 166 3.57 -8.79 8.13
C MET A 166 4.75 -7.82 8.21
N ARG A 167 5.39 -7.74 9.38
CA ARG A 167 6.63 -7.03 9.65
C ARG A 167 7.81 -8.00 9.80
N THR A 168 9.01 -7.48 10.09
CA THR A 168 10.21 -8.32 10.32
C THR A 168 10.20 -9.02 11.68
N GLY A 169 9.38 -8.55 12.63
CA GLY A 169 9.23 -9.10 13.98
C GLY A 169 8.58 -8.10 14.93
N TRP A 170 8.53 -8.46 16.20
CA TRP A 170 8.02 -7.59 17.26
C TRP A 170 8.98 -6.46 17.61
N CYS A 171 10.23 -6.79 17.94
CA CYS A 171 11.29 -5.84 18.24
C CYS A 171 12.60 -6.23 17.51
N ARG A 172 13.65 -5.43 17.69
CA ARG A 172 14.92 -5.67 16.99
C ARG A 172 15.61 -6.96 17.37
N THR A 173 15.40 -7.44 18.59
CA THR A 173 15.96 -8.70 19.12
C THR A 173 15.07 -9.91 18.85
N GLU A 174 13.81 -9.67 18.41
CA GLU A 174 12.81 -10.71 18.17
C GLU A 174 12.27 -10.57 16.72
N LYS A 175 13.14 -10.87 15.76
CA LYS A 175 12.80 -10.91 14.34
C LYS A 175 12.52 -12.36 13.94
N ASN A 176 11.25 -12.72 13.86
CA ASN A 176 10.79 -14.07 13.55
C ASN A 176 10.04 -14.17 12.22
N ALA A 177 10.22 -13.17 11.33
CA ALA A 177 9.56 -13.18 10.03
C ALA A 177 9.84 -14.44 9.21
N LEU A 178 11.07 -14.98 9.26
CA LEU A 178 11.43 -16.19 8.51
C LEU A 178 10.67 -17.44 9.01
N SER A 179 10.58 -17.63 10.33
CA SER A 179 9.83 -18.73 10.91
C SER A 179 8.35 -18.70 10.52
N ILE A 180 7.71 -17.55 10.72
CA ILE A 180 6.30 -17.36 10.35
C ILE A 180 6.08 -17.52 8.84
N ALA A 181 7.01 -17.02 8.02
CA ALA A 181 6.92 -17.10 6.55
C ALA A 181 6.92 -18.55 6.04
N LEU A 182 7.84 -19.38 6.55
CA LEU A 182 7.92 -20.80 6.20
C LEU A 182 6.65 -21.54 6.62
N ALA A 183 6.22 -21.38 7.88
CA ALA A 183 5.01 -22.00 8.39
C ALA A 183 3.75 -21.54 7.63
N ALA A 184 3.66 -20.25 7.25
CA ALA A 184 2.55 -19.72 6.48
C ALA A 184 2.52 -20.26 5.04
N GLN A 185 3.69 -20.41 4.39
CA GLN A 185 3.78 -21.05 3.07
C GLN A 185 3.29 -22.51 3.15
N ASP A 186 3.75 -23.27 4.13
CA ASP A 186 3.35 -24.65 4.32
C ASP A 186 1.84 -24.78 4.64
N ALA A 187 1.26 -23.79 5.29
CA ALA A 187 -0.18 -23.69 5.53
C ALA A 187 -0.99 -23.28 4.29
N GLY A 188 -0.35 -22.90 3.17
CA GLY A 188 -1.02 -22.61 1.90
C GLY A 188 -1.18 -21.14 1.53
N ILE A 189 -0.45 -20.21 2.17
CA ILE A 189 -0.35 -18.83 1.73
C ILE A 189 0.29 -18.78 0.33
N GLN A 190 -0.24 -17.94 -0.56
CA GLN A 190 0.18 -17.88 -1.96
C GLN A 190 0.99 -16.62 -2.31
N MET A 191 1.13 -15.68 -1.40
CA MET A 191 2.04 -14.54 -1.51
C MET A 191 2.28 -13.94 -0.13
N LEU A 192 3.49 -13.45 0.11
CA LEU A 192 3.87 -12.81 1.36
C LEU A 192 4.37 -11.38 1.12
N THR A 193 3.86 -10.41 1.88
CA THR A 193 4.38 -9.04 1.91
C THR A 193 5.06 -8.75 3.24
N ILE A 194 6.29 -8.24 3.21
CA ILE A 194 7.05 -7.89 4.43
C ILE A 194 7.36 -6.40 4.44
N HIS A 195 6.93 -5.73 5.52
CA HIS A 195 7.41 -4.39 5.82
C HIS A 195 8.75 -4.47 6.56
N GLY A 196 9.80 -3.85 6.02
CA GLY A 196 11.17 -3.85 6.52
C GLY A 196 11.38 -3.12 7.85
N ARG A 197 10.42 -3.20 8.76
CA ARG A 197 10.49 -2.69 10.14
C ARG A 197 9.84 -3.64 11.12
N THR A 198 10.34 -3.65 12.35
CA THR A 198 9.65 -4.31 13.45
C THR A 198 8.42 -3.50 13.91
N ARG A 199 7.56 -4.12 14.72
CA ARG A 199 6.42 -3.42 15.34
C ARG A 199 6.89 -2.26 16.23
N GLU A 200 7.93 -2.47 17.03
CA GLU A 200 8.49 -1.47 17.94
C GLU A 200 8.96 -0.22 17.21
N GLN A 201 9.61 -0.39 16.06
CA GLN A 201 10.05 0.73 15.23
C GLN A 201 8.88 1.57 14.70
N GLY A 202 7.70 0.97 14.52
CA GLY A 202 6.56 1.66 13.91
C GLY A 202 6.91 2.20 12.53
N TYR A 203 7.15 3.51 12.46
CA TYR A 203 7.62 4.23 11.26
C TYR A 203 8.94 4.98 11.50
N LYS A 204 9.59 4.78 12.65
CA LYS A 204 10.84 5.42 13.01
C LYS A 204 12.05 4.74 12.39
N GLY A 205 13.12 5.50 12.16
CA GLY A 205 14.33 5.01 11.51
C GLY A 205 14.08 4.61 10.07
N GLU A 206 14.97 3.79 9.52
CA GLU A 206 14.90 3.29 8.13
C GLU A 206 14.36 1.85 8.09
N ALA A 207 13.70 1.50 6.97
CA ALA A 207 13.35 0.12 6.69
C ALA A 207 14.62 -0.66 6.32
N GLU A 208 14.76 -1.86 6.85
CA GLU A 208 15.82 -2.80 6.49
C GLU A 208 15.32 -3.81 5.46
N TYR A 209 16.21 -4.33 4.66
CA TYR A 209 15.87 -5.21 3.56
C TYR A 209 16.49 -6.61 3.68
N GLU A 210 17.41 -6.81 4.61
CA GLU A 210 18.12 -8.07 4.86
C GLU A 210 17.15 -9.19 5.25
N THR A 211 16.21 -8.92 6.14
CA THR A 211 15.18 -9.90 6.52
C THR A 211 14.30 -10.26 5.32
N ILE A 212 13.97 -9.30 4.46
CA ILE A 212 13.16 -9.56 3.26
C ILE A 212 13.93 -10.45 2.28
N ALA A 213 15.23 -10.18 2.07
CA ALA A 213 16.10 -10.99 1.23
C ALA A 213 16.21 -12.43 1.75
N ALA A 214 16.41 -12.60 3.07
CA ALA A 214 16.51 -13.92 3.70
C ALA A 214 15.20 -14.72 3.53
N VAL A 215 14.05 -14.09 3.71
CA VAL A 215 12.74 -14.72 3.50
C VAL A 215 12.53 -15.07 2.02
N LYS A 216 12.87 -14.16 1.09
CA LYS A 216 12.76 -14.44 -0.35
C LYS A 216 13.62 -15.63 -0.77
N ALA A 217 14.82 -15.75 -0.24
CA ALA A 217 15.72 -16.87 -0.54
C ALA A 217 15.17 -18.23 -0.03
N ALA A 218 14.35 -18.22 1.03
CA ALA A 218 13.82 -19.44 1.65
C ALA A 218 12.43 -19.85 1.12
N LEU A 219 11.65 -18.92 0.55
CA LEU A 219 10.30 -19.21 0.07
C LEU A 219 10.23 -19.53 -1.42
N ARG A 220 9.26 -20.36 -1.78
CA ARG A 220 8.90 -20.68 -3.18
C ARG A 220 7.76 -19.81 -3.72
N ILE A 221 6.96 -19.21 -2.83
CA ILE A 221 5.88 -18.30 -3.19
C ILE A 221 6.42 -16.89 -3.43
N PRO A 222 5.69 -16.03 -4.16
CA PRO A 222 6.06 -14.64 -4.35
C PRO A 222 6.22 -13.88 -3.02
N VAL A 223 7.28 -13.06 -2.96
CA VAL A 223 7.57 -12.17 -1.84
C VAL A 223 7.56 -10.72 -2.31
N VAL A 224 6.84 -9.87 -1.59
CA VAL A 224 6.69 -8.43 -1.87
C VAL A 224 7.44 -7.62 -0.83
N ALA A 225 8.38 -6.79 -1.27
CA ALA A 225 9.13 -5.89 -0.40
C ALA A 225 8.35 -4.59 -0.16
N ASN A 226 8.25 -4.18 1.11
CA ASN A 226 7.60 -2.95 1.52
C ASN A 226 8.44 -2.19 2.55
N GLY A 227 8.45 -0.87 2.47
CA GLY A 227 9.13 0.03 3.41
C GLY A 227 10.02 1.05 2.70
N ASP A 228 9.78 2.34 2.95
CA ASP A 228 10.55 3.50 2.48
C ASP A 228 10.86 3.51 0.96
N ILE A 229 9.96 3.00 0.15
CA ILE A 229 10.04 3.05 -1.30
C ILE A 229 9.34 4.33 -1.74
N ASP A 230 10.10 5.39 -1.99
CA ASP A 230 9.63 6.75 -2.23
C ASP A 230 10.14 7.36 -3.55
N SER A 231 11.00 6.63 -4.27
CA SER A 231 11.50 7.04 -5.58
C SER A 231 11.68 5.84 -6.51
N PRO A 232 11.78 6.07 -7.83
CA PRO A 232 12.10 5.04 -8.80
C PRO A 232 13.43 4.34 -8.52
N GLU A 233 14.47 5.09 -8.11
CA GLU A 233 15.78 4.54 -7.77
C GLU A 233 15.70 3.64 -6.53
N LYS A 234 14.94 4.09 -5.51
CA LYS A 234 14.73 3.27 -4.31
C LYS A 234 13.97 1.99 -4.63
N ALA A 235 13.00 2.05 -5.53
CA ALA A 235 12.28 0.88 -6.02
C ALA A 235 13.24 -0.12 -6.69
N LYS A 236 14.10 0.35 -7.60
CA LYS A 236 15.14 -0.45 -8.25
C LYS A 236 16.10 -1.07 -7.24
N TYR A 237 16.63 -0.23 -6.33
CA TYR A 237 17.52 -0.70 -5.27
C TYR A 237 16.89 -1.81 -4.41
N VAL A 238 15.62 -1.62 -3.98
CA VAL A 238 14.93 -2.60 -3.12
C VAL A 238 14.74 -3.93 -3.84
N LEU A 239 14.33 -3.92 -5.10
CA LEU A 239 14.22 -5.14 -5.91
C LEU A 239 15.57 -5.87 -6.03
N GLN A 240 16.66 -5.14 -6.29
CA GLN A 240 17.99 -5.72 -6.39
C GLN A 240 18.51 -6.25 -5.06
N ALA A 241 18.34 -5.49 -3.98
CA ALA A 241 18.86 -5.85 -2.65
C ALA A 241 18.11 -7.02 -2.02
N THR A 242 16.82 -7.20 -2.36
CA THR A 242 16.00 -8.25 -1.75
C THR A 242 15.77 -9.46 -2.63
N GLY A 243 15.89 -9.30 -3.96
CA GLY A 243 15.43 -10.30 -4.93
C GLY A 243 13.91 -10.52 -4.90
N ALA A 244 13.15 -9.63 -4.26
CA ALA A 244 11.69 -9.74 -4.16
C ALA A 244 11.03 -9.70 -5.54
N ASP A 245 9.91 -10.40 -5.69
CA ASP A 245 9.15 -10.50 -6.94
C ASP A 245 8.36 -9.21 -7.24
N ALA A 246 8.01 -8.46 -6.19
CA ALA A 246 7.25 -7.23 -6.29
C ALA A 246 7.65 -6.24 -5.18
N ILE A 247 7.25 -4.98 -5.37
CA ILE A 247 7.36 -3.94 -4.36
C ILE A 247 5.99 -3.37 -4.00
N MET A 248 5.84 -2.94 -2.75
CA MET A 248 4.62 -2.30 -2.26
C MET A 248 4.92 -0.89 -1.75
N VAL A 249 4.27 0.10 -2.37
CA VAL A 249 4.41 1.51 -2.02
C VAL A 249 3.27 1.94 -1.09
N GLY A 250 3.63 2.60 0.00
CA GLY A 250 2.67 3.16 0.96
C GLY A 250 2.64 4.69 0.91
N ARG A 251 3.21 5.33 1.91
CA ARG A 251 3.16 6.78 2.15
C ARG A 251 3.58 7.63 0.95
N ALA A 252 4.52 7.16 0.16
CA ALA A 252 4.99 7.89 -1.02
C ALA A 252 3.93 8.07 -2.12
N ALA A 253 2.85 7.27 -2.12
CA ALA A 253 1.72 7.45 -3.01
C ALA A 253 0.74 8.54 -2.55
N GLN A 254 0.83 9.00 -1.29
CA GLN A 254 -0.02 10.06 -0.75
C GLN A 254 0.31 11.40 -1.41
N GLY A 255 -0.64 11.96 -2.15
CA GLY A 255 -0.43 13.18 -2.95
C GLY A 255 0.43 12.98 -4.21
N ARG A 256 0.87 11.73 -4.47
CA ARG A 256 1.67 11.35 -5.64
C ARG A 256 1.23 9.97 -6.16
N PRO A 257 -0.05 9.74 -6.49
CA PRO A 257 -0.51 8.43 -6.94
C PRO A 257 0.14 8.00 -8.27
N TRP A 258 0.71 8.93 -9.04
CA TRP A 258 1.48 8.65 -10.26
C TRP A 258 2.89 8.09 -10.01
N ILE A 259 3.33 7.92 -8.76
CA ILE A 259 4.61 7.27 -8.42
C ILE A 259 4.72 5.87 -9.05
N PHE A 260 3.62 5.16 -9.23
CA PHE A 260 3.60 3.84 -9.85
C PHE A 260 4.03 3.91 -11.32
N ARG A 261 3.53 4.86 -12.11
CA ARG A 261 3.97 5.04 -13.49
C ARG A 261 5.41 5.55 -13.60
N GLU A 262 5.86 6.35 -12.63
CA GLU A 262 7.26 6.81 -12.58
C GLU A 262 8.21 5.65 -12.31
N ILE A 263 7.89 4.80 -11.33
CA ILE A 263 8.65 3.57 -11.04
C ILE A 263 8.62 2.64 -12.26
N ALA A 264 7.43 2.45 -12.84
CA ALA A 264 7.22 1.62 -14.00
C ALA A 264 8.15 2.01 -15.16
N HIS A 265 8.12 3.28 -15.51
CA HIS A 265 8.94 3.81 -16.59
C HIS A 265 10.45 3.66 -16.30
N TYR A 266 10.87 4.04 -15.10
CA TYR A 266 12.28 3.96 -14.70
C TYR A 266 12.83 2.53 -14.69
N LEU A 267 12.06 1.56 -14.21
CA LEU A 267 12.47 0.15 -14.22
C LEU A 267 12.60 -0.38 -15.66
N ALA A 268 11.75 0.10 -16.58
CA ALA A 268 11.76 -0.33 -17.96
C ALA A 268 12.85 0.33 -18.82
N THR A 269 13.18 1.60 -18.55
CA THR A 269 14.03 2.41 -19.43
C THR A 269 15.33 2.90 -18.79
N GLY A 270 15.37 3.02 -17.46
CA GLY A 270 16.45 3.69 -16.72
C GLY A 270 16.27 5.22 -16.65
N ASP A 271 15.30 5.79 -17.34
CA ASP A 271 15.07 7.22 -17.43
C ASP A 271 13.90 7.68 -16.54
N HIS A 272 13.94 8.94 -16.10
CA HIS A 272 12.85 9.55 -15.34
C HIS A 272 11.75 10.09 -16.24
N LEU A 273 10.50 9.88 -15.83
CA LEU A 273 9.38 10.63 -16.39
C LEU A 273 9.43 12.10 -15.96
N ALA A 274 9.11 12.99 -16.88
CA ALA A 274 8.88 14.37 -16.53
C ALA A 274 7.72 14.49 -15.51
N PRO A 275 7.82 15.41 -14.52
CA PRO A 275 6.74 15.62 -13.56
C PRO A 275 5.40 15.91 -14.26
N PRO A 276 4.27 15.57 -13.63
CA PRO A 276 2.95 15.86 -14.19
C PRO A 276 2.76 17.35 -14.56
N LEU A 277 1.97 17.60 -15.59
CA LEU A 277 1.47 18.96 -15.86
C LEU A 277 0.56 19.40 -14.71
N VAL A 278 0.54 20.71 -14.40
CA VAL A 278 -0.39 21.28 -13.40
C VAL A 278 -1.84 20.97 -13.77
N ALA A 279 -2.18 21.04 -15.07
CA ALA A 279 -3.50 20.67 -15.56
C ALA A 279 -3.84 19.20 -15.33
N GLU A 280 -2.87 18.30 -15.46
CA GLU A 280 -3.05 16.89 -15.14
C GLU A 280 -3.29 16.69 -13.63
N LEU A 281 -2.47 17.31 -12.78
CA LEU A 281 -2.64 17.28 -11.34
C LEU A 281 -4.05 17.78 -10.94
N ARG A 282 -4.51 18.89 -11.53
CA ARG A 282 -5.85 19.42 -11.30
C ARG A 282 -6.92 18.37 -11.60
N ARG A 283 -6.87 17.74 -12.76
CA ARG A 283 -7.82 16.70 -13.15
C ARG A 283 -7.80 15.52 -12.16
N LEU A 284 -6.61 15.00 -11.84
CA LEU A 284 -6.46 13.86 -10.93
C LEU A 284 -7.00 14.17 -9.53
N LEU A 285 -6.69 15.35 -8.99
CA LEU A 285 -7.13 15.72 -7.65
C LEU A 285 -8.65 15.97 -7.61
N LEU A 286 -9.21 16.66 -8.59
CA LEU A 286 -10.66 16.90 -8.63
C LEU A 286 -11.45 15.59 -8.76
N THR A 287 -11.06 14.69 -9.66
CA THR A 287 -11.69 13.38 -9.80
C THR A 287 -11.58 12.57 -8.48
N HIS A 288 -10.40 12.59 -7.82
CA HIS A 288 -10.24 11.92 -6.53
C HIS A 288 -11.19 12.49 -5.46
N LEU A 289 -11.37 13.82 -5.42
CA LEU A 289 -12.25 14.48 -4.47
C LEU A 289 -13.73 14.15 -4.71
N GLU A 290 -14.18 14.18 -5.95
CA GLU A 290 -15.56 13.83 -6.33
C GLU A 290 -15.90 12.39 -5.92
N GLU A 291 -15.03 11.43 -6.23
CA GLU A 291 -15.18 10.04 -5.80
C GLU A 291 -15.13 9.88 -4.26
N HIS A 292 -14.27 10.66 -3.60
CA HIS A 292 -14.16 10.64 -2.15
C HIS A 292 -15.42 11.17 -1.48
N TYR A 293 -16.00 12.28 -1.96
CA TYR A 293 -17.26 12.81 -1.43
C TYR A 293 -18.42 11.85 -1.70
N SER A 294 -18.45 11.21 -2.88
CA SER A 294 -19.43 10.18 -3.20
C SER A 294 -19.42 9.02 -2.21
N LEU A 295 -18.21 8.56 -1.80
CA LEU A 295 -18.06 7.44 -0.85
C LEU A 295 -18.38 7.84 0.59
N TYR A 296 -17.93 9.02 1.03
CA TYR A 296 -18.02 9.43 2.45
C TYR A 296 -19.22 10.30 2.78
N GLY A 297 -19.87 10.89 1.78
CA GLY A 297 -20.89 11.92 1.94
C GLY A 297 -20.29 13.27 2.38
N GLU A 298 -21.11 14.31 2.36
CA GLU A 298 -20.68 15.68 2.59
C GLU A 298 -19.91 15.87 3.90
N PHE A 299 -20.54 15.52 5.03
CA PHE A 299 -19.97 15.79 6.35
C PHE A 299 -18.63 15.11 6.61
N CYS A 300 -18.53 13.81 6.32
CA CYS A 300 -17.30 13.06 6.54
C CYS A 300 -16.29 13.30 5.40
N GLY A 301 -16.77 13.38 4.16
CA GLY A 301 -15.97 13.57 2.97
C GLY A 301 -15.15 14.84 3.03
N VAL A 302 -15.79 15.99 3.31
CA VAL A 302 -15.12 17.28 3.45
C VAL A 302 -13.98 17.26 4.47
N ARG A 303 -14.23 16.69 5.64
CA ARG A 303 -13.24 16.60 6.73
C ARG A 303 -12.07 15.67 6.39
N THR A 304 -12.36 14.54 5.78
CA THR A 304 -11.33 13.54 5.45
C THR A 304 -10.59 13.89 4.18
N ALA A 305 -11.18 14.65 3.24
CA ALA A 305 -10.52 15.17 2.04
C ALA A 305 -9.36 16.13 2.36
N ARG A 306 -9.44 16.89 3.46
CA ARG A 306 -8.42 17.88 3.87
C ARG A 306 -7.01 17.31 3.89
N LYS A 307 -6.83 16.08 4.35
CA LYS A 307 -5.51 15.40 4.35
C LYS A 307 -5.03 15.08 2.93
N HIS A 308 -5.93 14.59 2.07
CA HIS A 308 -5.58 14.28 0.68
C HIS A 308 -5.18 15.55 -0.07
N ILE A 309 -6.00 16.60 -0.01
CA ILE A 309 -5.67 17.90 -0.60
C ILE A 309 -4.32 18.39 -0.08
N GLY A 310 -4.12 18.35 1.26
CA GLY A 310 -2.87 18.76 1.89
C GLY A 310 -1.64 18.01 1.35
N TRP A 311 -1.74 16.70 1.10
CA TRP A 311 -0.64 15.94 0.52
C TRP A 311 -0.31 16.34 -0.92
N TYR A 312 -1.33 16.61 -1.74
CA TYR A 312 -1.11 17.02 -3.12
C TYR A 312 -0.48 18.43 -3.25
N VAL A 313 -0.88 19.36 -2.38
CA VAL A 313 -0.45 20.76 -2.52
C VAL A 313 0.82 21.10 -1.74
N ARG A 314 1.25 20.24 -0.80
CA ARG A 314 2.37 20.52 0.13
C ARG A 314 3.65 21.01 -0.56
N SER A 315 4.02 20.40 -1.67
CA SER A 315 5.25 20.72 -2.41
C SER A 315 5.07 21.84 -3.47
N LEU A 316 3.85 22.36 -3.62
CA LEU A 316 3.54 23.37 -4.63
C LEU A 316 3.81 24.78 -4.09
N PRO A 317 4.22 25.74 -4.94
CA PRO A 317 4.30 27.15 -4.56
C PRO A 317 2.97 27.64 -3.99
N GLY A 318 3.01 28.26 -2.80
CA GLY A 318 1.82 28.72 -2.09
C GLY A 318 0.94 27.63 -1.47
N GLY A 319 1.32 26.35 -1.62
CA GLY A 319 0.50 25.20 -1.21
C GLY A 319 0.20 25.14 0.28
N GLU A 320 1.15 25.51 1.15
CA GLU A 320 0.90 25.52 2.60
C GLU A 320 -0.11 26.59 3.02
N PHE A 321 -0.01 27.80 2.45
CA PHE A 321 -1.01 28.85 2.69
C PHE A 321 -2.40 28.44 2.17
N PHE A 322 -2.45 27.84 0.98
CA PHE A 322 -3.68 27.29 0.43
C PHE A 322 -4.28 26.22 1.33
N ARG A 323 -3.47 25.28 1.85
CA ARG A 323 -3.90 24.21 2.77
C ARG A 323 -4.57 24.77 4.03
N GLN A 324 -3.97 25.81 4.64
CA GLN A 324 -4.56 26.45 5.84
C GLN A 324 -5.94 27.04 5.53
N LYS A 325 -6.08 27.77 4.43
CA LYS A 325 -7.35 28.35 4.00
C LYS A 325 -8.40 27.27 3.68
N MET A 326 -8.02 26.24 2.94
CA MET A 326 -8.88 25.13 2.53
C MET A 326 -9.38 24.33 3.74
N ASN A 327 -8.58 24.18 4.79
CA ASN A 327 -8.99 23.47 6.01
C ASN A 327 -10.15 24.13 6.77
N MET A 328 -10.47 25.39 6.50
CA MET A 328 -11.57 26.13 7.09
C MET A 328 -12.89 25.96 6.30
N MET A 329 -12.85 25.35 5.12
CA MET A 329 -14.03 25.13 4.29
C MET A 329 -14.81 23.91 4.79
N ASP A 330 -16.13 24.07 4.90
CA ASP A 330 -17.03 23.05 5.49
C ASP A 330 -17.96 22.37 4.47
N ASP A 331 -17.87 22.75 3.20
CA ASP A 331 -18.64 22.12 2.13
C ASP A 331 -17.76 21.69 0.95
N SER A 332 -18.19 20.64 0.22
CA SER A 332 -17.45 20.02 -0.86
C SER A 332 -17.30 20.93 -2.08
N ASN A 333 -18.33 21.71 -2.41
CA ASN A 333 -18.29 22.62 -3.56
C ASN A 333 -17.24 23.70 -3.34
N SER A 334 -17.19 24.33 -2.15
CA SER A 334 -16.15 25.30 -1.81
C SER A 334 -14.75 24.70 -1.89
N GLN A 335 -14.54 23.44 -1.42
CA GLN A 335 -13.25 22.78 -1.55
C GLN A 335 -12.88 22.51 -3.01
N ILE A 336 -13.81 22.02 -3.85
CA ILE A 336 -13.59 21.77 -5.28
C ILE A 336 -13.24 23.08 -6.01
N HIS A 337 -14.02 24.14 -5.80
CA HIS A 337 -13.75 25.43 -6.43
C HIS A 337 -12.39 25.99 -6.01
N ALA A 338 -12.08 25.99 -4.71
CA ALA A 338 -10.81 26.48 -4.20
C ALA A 338 -9.60 25.71 -4.76
N VAL A 339 -9.69 24.38 -4.84
CA VAL A 339 -8.64 23.53 -5.45
C VAL A 339 -8.50 23.86 -6.94
N SER A 340 -9.62 23.97 -7.64
CA SER A 340 -9.63 24.32 -9.07
C SER A 340 -8.96 25.67 -9.34
N ASP A 341 -9.33 26.71 -8.58
CA ASP A 341 -8.80 28.06 -8.72
C ASP A 341 -7.31 28.14 -8.37
N PHE A 342 -6.90 27.47 -7.27
CA PHE A 342 -5.50 27.39 -6.89
C PHE A 342 -4.63 26.79 -7.99
N LEU A 343 -5.06 25.66 -8.56
CA LEU A 343 -4.30 24.98 -9.61
C LEU A 343 -4.39 25.68 -10.96
N ASN A 344 -5.50 26.35 -11.30
CA ASN A 344 -5.59 27.21 -12.48
C ASN A 344 -4.62 28.40 -12.39
N ASN A 345 -4.57 29.08 -11.23
CA ASN A 345 -3.62 30.17 -11.01
C ASN A 345 -2.16 29.68 -11.08
N LEU A 346 -1.88 28.50 -10.54
CA LEU A 346 -0.56 27.88 -10.64
C LEU A 346 -0.17 27.57 -12.09
N ALA A 347 -1.11 27.08 -12.91
CA ALA A 347 -0.89 26.79 -14.33
C ALA A 347 -0.53 28.04 -15.16
N ASN A 348 -0.89 29.25 -14.71
CA ASN A 348 -0.48 30.50 -15.34
C ASN A 348 1.00 30.84 -15.06
N THR A 349 1.64 30.20 -14.12
CA THR A 349 3.02 30.49 -13.70
C THR A 349 3.99 29.33 -13.97
N MET A 350 3.49 28.11 -14.13
CA MET A 350 4.30 26.94 -14.46
C MET A 350 3.48 25.86 -15.19
N ASP A 351 4.08 25.19 -16.14
CA ASP A 351 3.43 24.11 -16.89
C ASP A 351 3.40 22.80 -16.08
N ARG A 352 4.49 22.50 -15.37
CA ARG A 352 4.67 21.25 -14.61
C ARG A 352 4.90 21.52 -13.14
N ILE A 353 4.42 20.60 -12.29
CA ILE A 353 4.73 20.66 -10.87
C ILE A 353 6.24 20.45 -10.64
N PRO A 354 6.80 20.93 -9.52
CA PRO A 354 8.18 20.65 -9.16
C PRO A 354 8.45 19.15 -9.09
N ALA A 355 9.64 18.72 -9.52
CA ALA A 355 10.07 17.36 -9.30
C ALA A 355 10.04 17.05 -7.79
N TYR A 356 9.53 15.87 -7.41
CA TYR A 356 9.62 15.43 -6.03
C TYR A 356 11.09 15.28 -5.66
N ALA A 357 11.57 16.15 -4.79
CA ALA A 357 12.84 15.92 -4.13
C ALA A 357 12.71 14.62 -3.34
N THR A 358 13.64 13.69 -3.54
CA THR A 358 13.76 12.49 -2.73
C THR A 358 13.76 12.92 -1.27
N ALA A 359 12.64 12.70 -0.58
CA ALA A 359 12.42 13.23 0.76
C ALA A 359 13.19 12.38 1.78
N THR A 360 14.52 12.46 1.73
CA THR A 360 15.39 11.83 2.73
C THR A 360 15.24 12.43 4.13
N LYS A 361 14.47 13.51 4.34
CA LYS A 361 14.48 14.20 5.66
C LYS A 361 13.23 14.98 6.13
N GLN A 362 12.02 14.84 5.64
CA GLN A 362 10.90 15.65 6.20
C GLN A 362 9.54 14.95 6.28
N PHE A 363 9.46 13.83 6.97
CA PHE A 363 8.19 13.46 7.61
C PHE A 363 8.37 13.60 9.12
N SER A 364 7.86 14.69 9.70
CA SER A 364 7.85 14.84 11.15
C SER A 364 6.94 13.74 11.74
N GLU A 365 7.45 13.09 12.78
CA GLU A 365 6.84 11.94 13.46
C GLU A 365 5.43 12.23 14.02
N THR A 366 5.04 13.48 14.12
CA THR A 366 3.79 13.94 14.73
C THR A 366 2.56 13.83 13.83
N GLU A 367 2.69 13.94 12.50
CA GLU A 367 1.51 13.95 11.62
C GLU A 367 0.96 12.55 11.29
N GLY A 368 1.80 11.53 11.22
CA GLY A 368 1.37 10.14 10.97
C GLY A 368 0.61 9.54 12.16
N ALA A 369 1.01 9.85 13.38
CA ALA A 369 0.41 9.32 14.60
C ALA A 369 -0.93 10.00 14.92
N VAL A 370 -1.05 11.31 14.72
CA VAL A 370 -2.26 12.10 15.00
C VAL A 370 -3.40 11.77 14.03
N ILE A 371 -3.08 11.45 12.77
CA ILE A 371 -4.09 11.05 11.77
C ILE A 371 -4.63 9.66 12.08
N GLN A 372 -3.79 8.73 12.56
CA GLN A 372 -4.24 7.40 12.97
C GLN A 372 -5.09 7.42 14.25
N GLU A 373 -4.86 8.32 15.19
CA GLU A 373 -5.64 8.41 16.42
C GLU A 373 -7.03 9.05 16.23
N LYS A 374 -7.20 9.96 15.28
CA LYS A 374 -8.49 10.66 15.05
C LYS A 374 -9.43 9.98 14.06
N VAL A 375 -8.96 8.99 13.28
CA VAL A 375 -9.74 8.30 12.24
C VAL A 375 -10.18 6.90 12.66
N ILE A 376 -9.81 6.45 13.87
CA ILE A 376 -10.23 5.13 14.41
C ILE A 376 -11.35 5.27 15.43
#